data_aa0fad63140de4c9948959a62020e6ce
#
_entry.id   aa0fad63140de4c9948959a62020e6ce
#
_cell.length_a   1.000
_cell.length_b   1.000
_cell.length_c   1.000
_cell.angle_alpha   90.00
_cell.angle_beta   90.00
_cell.angle_gamma   90.00
#
_symmetry.space_group_name_H-M   'P 1'
#
loop_
_entity.id
_entity.type
_entity.pdbx_description
1 polymer ?
#
loop_
_entity_poly.entity_id
_entity_poly.type
_entity_poly.pdbx_seq_one_letter_code
_entity_poly.pdbx_strand_id
1 'polypeptide(L)'
;MRHASSCYSCWRIAGLLVALIWLGSPANAQTPRYSVTDLGTLGGGTSKGYGINASGRVTGEAATAGGVFHAFLYTPGSGMTDLGTLGGGSSTGYAINASGQVTGVAVTANGALHAFLYTPGNGLTDLGTLGGGESKGYGINASGQVTGEVPSGGFLYTPGSGMTDLGTLGGGSSTGYAINASGQVTGQEVTANGALHAFLYTPGRGMTDLGTLGGGTSNGYAINASGQVTGQAVKTGGAFHAFLYTPGSGMTDLGTLGGGSSTGYAINASGQVTGEAVTPGGALHAFLYAKRAMRDLNSMIDPAIAAQVTLFSGKGINDDGWIVANGVDSRTGVTHAYLLSKH
;
A
#
# COMPACT_ATOMS: atom_id res chain seq x y z
N MET A 1 -54.12 43.20 -78.36
CA MET A 1 -52.90 44.05 -78.47
C MET A 1 -51.82 43.43 -77.56
N ARG A 2 -50.71 43.09 -78.22
CA ARG A 2 -49.32 42.93 -77.67
C ARG A 2 -49.16 42.02 -76.47
N HIS A 3 -48.66 40.83 -76.65
CA HIS A 3 -47.28 40.30 -76.62
C HIS A 3 -46.55 40.48 -75.32
N ALA A 4 -46.08 39.38 -74.69
CA ALA A 4 -44.68 39.08 -74.58
C ALA A 4 -44.49 37.70 -74.02
N SER A 5 -43.72 36.90 -74.74
CA SER A 5 -43.15 35.61 -74.36
C SER A 5 -42.04 35.79 -73.35
N SER A 6 -41.91 34.90 -72.36
CA SER A 6 -40.66 34.76 -71.58
C SER A 6 -40.31 33.29 -71.40
N CYS A 7 -39.16 32.97 -71.87
CA CYS A 7 -38.48 31.68 -71.93
C CYS A 7 -37.95 31.32 -70.53
N TYR A 8 -38.26 30.15 -70.03
CA TYR A 8 -37.58 29.63 -68.76
C TYR A 8 -36.46 28.63 -69.13
N SER A 9 -35.25 29.09 -68.84
CA SER A 9 -34.06 28.25 -68.92
C SER A 9 -34.01 27.31 -67.72
N CYS A 10 -33.92 26.01 -67.93
CA CYS A 10 -33.63 25.01 -66.93
C CYS A 10 -32.16 25.05 -66.56
N TRP A 11 -31.87 25.38 -65.31
CA TRP A 11 -30.57 25.14 -64.70
C TRP A 11 -30.65 23.88 -63.87
N ARG A 12 -29.90 22.86 -64.25
CA ARG A 12 -29.63 21.67 -63.44
C ARG A 12 -28.54 22.01 -62.42
N ILE A 13 -28.85 22.01 -61.14
CA ILE A 13 -27.85 22.11 -60.05
C ILE A 13 -27.40 20.67 -59.75
N ALA A 14 -26.16 20.38 -60.12
CA ALA A 14 -25.48 19.16 -59.67
C ALA A 14 -25.11 19.30 -58.18
N GLY A 15 -25.80 18.58 -57.33
CA GLY A 15 -25.46 18.52 -55.93
C GLY A 15 -24.18 17.73 -55.70
N LEU A 16 -23.12 18.41 -55.26
CA LEU A 16 -21.88 17.79 -54.82
C LEU A 16 -22.11 17.26 -53.38
N LEU A 17 -22.23 15.94 -53.22
CA LEU A 17 -22.22 15.30 -51.91
C LEU A 17 -20.78 15.35 -51.36
N VAL A 18 -20.50 16.28 -50.44
CA VAL A 18 -19.27 16.27 -49.66
C VAL A 18 -19.49 15.26 -48.53
N ALA A 19 -18.92 14.05 -48.67
CA ALA A 19 -18.81 13.10 -47.61
C ALA A 19 -17.82 13.65 -46.59
N LEU A 20 -18.29 14.19 -45.46
CA LEU A 20 -17.46 14.47 -44.28
C LEU A 20 -16.96 13.12 -43.73
N ILE A 21 -15.73 12.77 -44.05
CA ILE A 21 -15.01 11.72 -43.36
C ILE A 21 -14.71 12.30 -41.98
N TRP A 22 -15.44 11.87 -40.97
CA TRP A 22 -15.10 12.09 -39.55
C TRP A 22 -13.83 11.28 -39.28
N LEU A 23 -12.67 11.91 -39.44
CA LEU A 23 -11.44 11.42 -38.81
C LEU A 23 -11.63 11.56 -37.32
N GLY A 24 -12.05 10.48 -36.66
CA GLY A 24 -12.07 10.41 -35.23
C GLY A 24 -10.69 10.88 -34.70
N SER A 25 -10.68 11.96 -33.93
CA SER A 25 -9.47 12.39 -33.22
C SER A 25 -8.88 11.18 -32.53
N PRO A 26 -7.56 10.90 -32.62
CA PRO A 26 -6.96 9.83 -31.85
C PRO A 26 -7.32 10.11 -30.39
N ALA A 27 -7.88 9.10 -29.71
CA ALA A 27 -8.14 9.18 -28.28
C ALA A 27 -6.89 9.78 -27.65
N ASN A 28 -7.04 10.92 -26.96
CA ASN A 28 -5.94 11.55 -26.23
C ASN A 28 -5.33 10.48 -25.32
N ALA A 29 -4.22 9.89 -25.72
CA ALA A 29 -3.45 8.98 -24.89
C ALA A 29 -3.05 9.82 -23.67
N GLN A 30 -3.73 9.59 -22.57
CA GLN A 30 -3.47 10.30 -21.32
C GLN A 30 -2.01 9.97 -20.97
N THR A 31 -1.14 10.99 -20.90
CA THR A 31 0.25 10.78 -20.52
C THR A 31 0.31 9.98 -19.23
N PRO A 32 1.10 8.90 -19.17
CA PRO A 32 1.26 8.11 -17.96
C PRO A 32 1.62 9.03 -16.79
N ARG A 33 1.00 8.82 -15.62
CA ARG A 33 1.31 9.62 -14.43
C ARG A 33 2.48 9.06 -13.65
N TYR A 34 2.86 7.82 -13.95
CA TYR A 34 3.92 7.09 -13.28
C TYR A 34 4.84 6.39 -14.27
N SER A 35 6.13 6.52 -14.05
CA SER A 35 7.14 5.57 -14.53
C SER A 35 7.15 4.36 -13.63
N VAL A 36 7.37 3.17 -14.19
CA VAL A 36 7.42 1.91 -13.46
C VAL A 36 8.82 1.32 -13.55
N THR A 37 9.43 1.05 -12.39
CA THR A 37 10.71 0.36 -12.27
C THR A 37 10.49 -0.99 -11.60
N ASP A 38 10.86 -2.08 -12.26
CA ASP A 38 10.96 -3.40 -11.63
C ASP A 38 12.17 -3.40 -10.68
N LEU A 39 11.95 -3.77 -9.42
CA LEU A 39 13.02 -3.75 -8.42
C LEU A 39 13.92 -4.97 -8.49
N GLY A 40 13.52 -6.01 -9.27
CA GLY A 40 14.26 -7.27 -9.40
C GLY A 40 14.13 -8.16 -8.18
N THR A 41 15.16 -9.00 -7.97
CA THR A 41 15.23 -10.00 -6.89
C THR A 41 16.65 -10.08 -6.31
N LEU A 42 16.85 -10.93 -5.30
CA LEU A 42 18.17 -11.26 -4.77
C LEU A 42 18.81 -12.49 -5.48
N GLY A 43 18.50 -12.66 -6.77
CA GLY A 43 19.01 -13.75 -7.61
C GLY A 43 18.06 -14.93 -7.74
N GLY A 44 16.92 -14.91 -7.03
CA GLY A 44 15.82 -15.87 -7.19
C GLY A 44 14.75 -15.36 -8.16
N GLY A 45 13.55 -15.97 -8.12
CA GLY A 45 12.49 -15.71 -9.09
C GLY A 45 11.47 -14.64 -8.69
N THR A 46 11.38 -14.24 -7.42
CA THR A 46 10.27 -13.39 -6.93
C THR A 46 10.71 -12.35 -5.93
N SER A 47 9.98 -11.24 -5.87
CA SER A 47 10.11 -10.22 -4.82
C SER A 47 8.76 -9.58 -4.49
N LYS A 48 8.63 -9.04 -3.26
CA LYS A 48 7.49 -8.22 -2.82
C LYS A 48 7.99 -7.02 -2.04
N GLY A 49 7.49 -5.84 -2.37
CA GLY A 49 7.76 -4.59 -1.65
C GLY A 49 6.65 -4.31 -0.63
N TYR A 50 7.04 -3.80 0.54
CA TYR A 50 6.09 -3.49 1.62
C TYR A 50 6.16 -2.04 2.11
N GLY A 51 7.36 -1.45 2.18
CA GLY A 51 7.56 -0.09 2.66
C GLY A 51 8.39 0.76 1.72
N ILE A 52 8.10 2.07 1.67
CA ILE A 52 8.84 3.08 0.92
C ILE A 52 9.07 4.30 1.81
N ASN A 53 10.27 4.90 1.73
CA ASN A 53 10.57 6.15 2.42
C ASN A 53 10.57 7.37 1.48
N ALA A 54 10.80 8.56 2.04
CA ALA A 54 10.80 9.82 1.28
C ALA A 54 11.86 9.87 0.17
N SER A 55 12.99 9.16 0.29
CA SER A 55 14.02 9.09 -0.75
C SER A 55 13.77 8.01 -1.80
N GLY A 56 12.61 7.37 -1.81
CA GLY A 56 12.25 6.29 -2.74
C GLY A 56 12.96 4.97 -2.47
N ARG A 57 13.62 4.79 -1.30
CA ARG A 57 14.14 3.49 -0.90
C ARG A 57 12.98 2.59 -0.52
N VAL A 58 13.07 1.32 -0.89
CA VAL A 58 12.01 0.32 -0.68
C VAL A 58 12.56 -0.84 0.13
N THR A 59 11.74 -1.37 1.03
CA THR A 59 12.00 -2.63 1.72
C THR A 59 10.89 -3.65 1.45
N GLY A 60 11.23 -4.93 1.62
CA GLY A 60 10.32 -6.03 1.39
C GLY A 60 10.99 -7.38 1.62
N GLU A 61 10.58 -8.38 0.86
CA GLU A 61 11.19 -9.70 0.79
C GLU A 61 11.52 -10.05 -0.66
N ALA A 62 12.63 -10.74 -0.88
CA ALA A 62 13.01 -11.23 -2.19
C ALA A 62 13.65 -12.61 -2.08
N ALA A 63 13.38 -13.46 -3.07
CA ALA A 63 14.01 -14.75 -3.17
C ALA A 63 15.49 -14.59 -3.53
N THR A 64 16.37 -15.25 -2.76
CA THR A 64 17.79 -15.39 -3.08
C THR A 64 18.00 -16.44 -4.16
N ALA A 65 19.22 -16.56 -4.70
CA ALA A 65 19.58 -17.62 -5.64
C ALA A 65 19.37 -19.04 -5.06
N GLY A 66 19.39 -19.18 -3.73
CA GLY A 66 19.08 -20.43 -3.02
C GLY A 66 17.59 -20.70 -2.83
N GLY A 67 16.70 -19.80 -3.26
CA GLY A 67 15.25 -19.95 -3.17
C GLY A 67 14.64 -19.57 -1.81
N VAL A 68 15.44 -19.14 -0.83
CA VAL A 68 14.94 -18.64 0.46
C VAL A 68 14.65 -17.14 0.37
N PHE A 69 13.70 -16.65 1.17
CA PHE A 69 13.35 -15.23 1.17
C PHE A 69 14.15 -14.46 2.21
N HIS A 70 14.78 -13.38 1.77
CA HIS A 70 15.44 -12.42 2.67
C HIS A 70 14.81 -11.03 2.57
N ALA A 71 14.83 -10.30 3.68
CA ALA A 71 14.55 -8.87 3.70
C ALA A 71 15.56 -8.15 2.82
N PHE A 72 15.08 -7.17 2.06
CA PHE A 72 15.92 -6.35 1.19
C PHE A 72 15.79 -4.86 1.48
N LEU A 73 16.81 -4.12 1.09
CA LEU A 73 16.78 -2.67 0.92
C LEU A 73 17.10 -2.34 -0.55
N TYR A 74 16.11 -1.82 -1.28
CA TYR A 74 16.34 -1.24 -2.60
C TYR A 74 16.67 0.23 -2.48
N THR A 75 17.71 0.68 -3.18
CA THR A 75 18.09 2.09 -3.28
C THR A 75 18.07 2.50 -4.76
N PRO A 76 17.32 3.57 -5.14
CA PRO A 76 17.31 4.06 -6.50
C PRO A 76 18.72 4.27 -7.04
N GLY A 77 19.00 3.76 -8.25
CA GLY A 77 20.32 3.82 -8.88
C GLY A 77 21.37 2.82 -8.40
N SER A 78 21.16 2.17 -7.22
CA SER A 78 22.12 1.18 -6.68
C SER A 78 21.55 -0.26 -6.67
N GLY A 79 20.22 -0.41 -6.81
CA GLY A 79 19.56 -1.71 -6.84
C GLY A 79 19.25 -2.28 -5.46
N MET A 80 19.04 -3.61 -5.39
CA MET A 80 18.60 -4.35 -4.22
C MET A 80 19.79 -4.90 -3.43
N THR A 81 19.77 -4.71 -2.13
CA THR A 81 20.76 -5.23 -1.17
C THR A 81 20.07 -6.22 -0.23
N ASP A 82 20.66 -7.39 -0.02
CA ASP A 82 20.23 -8.37 0.96
C ASP A 82 20.57 -7.87 2.38
N LEU A 83 19.57 -7.87 3.27
CA LEU A 83 19.77 -7.47 4.67
C LEU A 83 20.18 -8.63 5.57
N GLY A 84 20.12 -9.88 5.06
CA GLY A 84 20.44 -11.08 5.81
C GLY A 84 19.35 -11.51 6.79
N THR A 85 19.76 -12.28 7.81
CA THR A 85 18.87 -12.87 8.82
C THR A 85 19.45 -12.70 10.23
N LEU A 86 18.75 -13.20 11.24
CA LEU A 86 19.29 -13.30 12.63
C LEU A 86 19.98 -14.66 12.87
N GLY A 87 20.60 -15.21 11.84
CA GLY A 87 21.32 -16.49 11.89
C GLY A 87 20.51 -17.71 11.45
N GLY A 88 19.21 -17.52 11.17
CA GLY A 88 18.33 -18.55 10.60
C GLY A 88 18.19 -18.43 9.08
N GLY A 89 17.15 -19.05 8.53
CA GLY A 89 17.01 -19.26 7.06
C GLY A 89 16.27 -18.15 6.31
N SER A 90 15.55 -17.22 6.95
CA SER A 90 14.75 -16.23 6.23
C SER A 90 14.52 -14.94 7.01
N SER A 91 14.16 -13.89 6.29
CA SER A 91 13.73 -12.60 6.85
C SER A 91 12.77 -11.85 5.90
N THR A 92 11.98 -10.94 6.47
CA THR A 92 11.06 -10.05 5.72
C THR A 92 11.12 -8.65 6.32
N GLY A 93 11.36 -7.62 5.50
CA GLY A 93 11.32 -6.21 5.92
C GLY A 93 9.94 -5.60 5.67
N TYR A 94 9.25 -5.16 6.71
CA TYR A 94 7.89 -4.63 6.56
C TYR A 94 7.83 -3.11 6.43
N ALA A 95 8.66 -2.39 7.17
CA ALA A 95 8.65 -0.93 7.16
C ALA A 95 10.04 -0.32 7.16
N ILE A 96 10.16 0.87 6.59
CA ILE A 96 11.40 1.64 6.46
C ILE A 96 11.15 3.08 6.89
N ASN A 97 12.09 3.67 7.66
CA ASN A 97 12.02 5.08 8.02
C ASN A 97 12.89 5.97 7.11
N ALA A 98 12.87 7.29 7.37
CA ALA A 98 13.59 8.27 6.56
C ALA A 98 15.12 8.08 6.56
N SER A 99 15.70 7.57 7.64
CA SER A 99 17.14 7.27 7.73
C SER A 99 17.54 5.97 7.03
N GLY A 100 16.57 5.18 6.54
CA GLY A 100 16.80 3.89 5.88
C GLY A 100 16.93 2.73 6.87
N GLN A 101 16.53 2.92 8.14
CA GLN A 101 16.37 1.81 9.06
C GLN A 101 15.13 1.00 8.66
N VAL A 102 15.24 -0.32 8.76
CA VAL A 102 14.17 -1.27 8.39
C VAL A 102 13.79 -2.10 9.61
N THR A 103 12.51 -2.33 9.79
CA THR A 103 12.00 -3.32 10.74
C THR A 103 11.23 -4.41 10.02
N GLY A 104 11.16 -5.58 10.66
CA GLY A 104 10.49 -6.74 10.09
C GLY A 104 10.56 -7.93 11.03
N VAL A 105 10.63 -9.11 10.44
CA VAL A 105 10.79 -10.39 11.14
C VAL A 105 11.95 -11.16 10.50
N ALA A 106 12.75 -11.82 11.33
CA ALA A 106 13.81 -12.71 10.87
C ALA A 106 13.86 -13.98 11.72
N VAL A 107 14.25 -15.09 11.10
CA VAL A 107 14.50 -16.32 11.80
C VAL A 107 15.85 -16.24 12.49
N THR A 108 15.88 -16.56 13.77
CA THR A 108 17.08 -16.64 14.60
C THR A 108 17.81 -17.96 14.40
N ALA A 109 19.04 -18.10 14.88
CA ALA A 109 19.85 -19.32 14.76
C ALA A 109 19.19 -20.56 15.41
N ASN A 110 18.32 -20.36 16.42
CA ASN A 110 17.56 -21.46 17.04
C ASN A 110 16.19 -21.70 16.43
N GLY A 111 15.84 -20.99 15.32
CA GLY A 111 14.63 -21.20 14.55
C GLY A 111 13.42 -20.36 14.99
N ALA A 112 13.53 -19.50 16.01
CA ALA A 112 12.46 -18.61 16.44
C ALA A 112 12.32 -17.40 15.49
N LEU A 113 11.10 -16.84 15.40
CA LEU A 113 10.81 -15.62 14.66
C LEU A 113 10.95 -14.41 15.56
N HIS A 114 11.92 -13.53 15.32
CA HIS A 114 12.10 -12.31 16.09
C HIS A 114 11.94 -11.05 15.23
N ALA A 115 11.35 -10.02 15.84
CA ALA A 115 11.38 -8.66 15.31
C ALA A 115 12.82 -8.17 15.25
N PHE A 116 13.21 -7.53 14.16
CA PHE A 116 14.54 -6.94 14.02
C PHE A 116 14.49 -5.44 13.74
N LEU A 117 15.59 -4.76 14.03
CA LEU A 117 15.91 -3.42 13.54
C LEU A 117 17.19 -3.50 12.72
N TYR A 118 17.10 -3.27 11.42
CA TYR A 118 18.28 -3.04 10.58
C TYR A 118 18.66 -1.57 10.63
N THR A 119 19.94 -1.30 10.84
CA THR A 119 20.50 0.05 10.75
C THR A 119 21.62 0.07 9.72
N PRO A 120 21.58 0.97 8.71
CA PRO A 120 22.65 1.07 7.72
C PRO A 120 24.04 1.16 8.38
N GLY A 121 24.95 0.29 7.94
CA GLY A 121 26.31 0.18 8.49
C GLY A 121 26.44 -0.73 9.71
N ASN A 122 25.38 -1.03 10.46
CA ASN A 122 25.43 -1.87 11.66
C ASN A 122 24.77 -3.25 11.48
N GLY A 123 23.96 -3.43 10.41
CA GLY A 123 23.25 -4.70 10.17
C GLY A 123 21.98 -4.87 11.00
N LEU A 124 21.55 -6.15 11.17
CA LEU A 124 20.35 -6.49 11.94
C LEU A 124 20.65 -6.58 13.45
N THR A 125 19.77 -5.98 14.22
CA THR A 125 19.70 -6.13 15.68
C THR A 125 18.42 -6.88 16.03
N ASP A 126 18.52 -7.94 16.81
CA ASP A 126 17.37 -8.65 17.39
C ASP A 126 16.71 -7.77 18.46
N LEU A 127 15.42 -7.51 18.35
CA LEU A 127 14.67 -6.71 19.31
C LEU A 127 14.17 -7.54 20.51
N GLY A 128 14.34 -8.86 20.45
CA GLY A 128 13.88 -9.78 21.49
C GLY A 128 12.36 -9.96 21.50
N THR A 129 11.85 -10.35 22.68
CA THR A 129 10.43 -10.64 22.92
C THR A 129 9.99 -10.10 24.29
N LEU A 130 8.69 -10.05 24.58
CA LEU A 130 8.13 -9.73 25.92
C LEU A 130 7.90 -11.00 26.76
N GLY A 131 8.91 -11.88 26.81
CA GLY A 131 8.85 -13.13 27.58
C GLY A 131 8.16 -14.29 26.83
N GLY A 132 7.81 -14.10 25.55
CA GLY A 132 7.36 -15.16 24.63
C GLY A 132 8.48 -15.68 23.75
N GLY A 133 8.16 -16.67 22.88
CA GLY A 133 9.11 -17.28 21.93
C GLY A 133 9.27 -16.51 20.64
N GLU A 134 8.37 -15.59 20.29
CA GLU A 134 8.32 -14.91 18.99
C GLU A 134 7.98 -13.44 19.11
N SER A 135 8.41 -12.66 18.12
CA SER A 135 8.00 -11.26 17.91
C SER A 135 8.08 -10.88 16.44
N LYS A 136 7.27 -9.91 16.00
CA LYS A 136 7.30 -9.36 14.63
C LYS A 136 7.16 -7.85 14.69
N GLY A 137 8.05 -7.11 14.00
CA GLY A 137 8.00 -5.66 13.92
C GLY A 137 7.35 -5.23 12.62
N TYR A 138 6.22 -4.51 12.69
CA TYR A 138 5.45 -4.12 11.51
C TYR A 138 5.61 -2.66 11.11
N GLY A 139 5.82 -1.77 12.06
CA GLY A 139 5.95 -0.33 11.83
C GLY A 139 7.16 0.27 12.52
N ILE A 140 7.79 1.25 11.88
CA ILE A 140 8.93 2.01 12.41
C ILE A 140 8.73 3.51 12.17
N ASN A 141 9.05 4.34 13.17
CA ASN A 141 9.04 5.80 13.01
C ASN A 141 10.46 6.40 12.85
N ALA A 142 10.53 7.71 12.68
CA ALA A 142 11.79 8.42 12.46
C ALA A 142 12.78 8.34 13.63
N SER A 143 12.31 8.13 14.86
CA SER A 143 13.15 7.94 16.06
C SER A 143 13.59 6.49 16.27
N GLY A 144 13.27 5.58 15.34
CA GLY A 144 13.63 4.17 15.46
C GLY A 144 12.74 3.38 16.42
N GLN A 145 11.62 3.95 16.89
CA GLN A 145 10.63 3.17 17.64
C GLN A 145 9.94 2.19 16.71
N VAL A 146 9.73 0.97 17.17
CA VAL A 146 9.10 -0.11 16.40
C VAL A 146 7.84 -0.57 17.11
N THR A 147 6.78 -0.81 16.35
CA THR A 147 5.57 -1.46 16.84
C THR A 147 5.36 -2.79 16.13
N GLY A 148 4.63 -3.69 16.76
CA GLY A 148 4.41 -5.01 16.21
C GLY A 148 3.56 -5.89 17.10
N GLU A 149 3.82 -7.19 17.06
CA GLU A 149 3.14 -8.19 17.88
C GLU A 149 4.11 -9.16 18.54
N VAL A 150 3.70 -9.63 19.70
CA VAL A 150 4.19 -10.80 20.42
C VAL A 150 2.98 -11.70 20.76
N PRO A 151 3.15 -12.96 21.16
CA PRO A 151 2.00 -13.84 21.47
C PRO A 151 1.02 -13.27 22.52
N SER A 152 1.49 -12.38 23.40
CA SER A 152 0.64 -11.74 24.44
C SER A 152 -0.09 -10.49 23.96
N GLY A 153 0.28 -9.90 22.79
CA GLY A 153 -0.35 -8.68 22.29
C GLY A 153 0.58 -7.77 21.49
N GLY A 154 0.14 -6.54 21.26
CA GLY A 154 0.93 -5.51 20.58
C GLY A 154 2.00 -4.92 21.46
N PHE A 155 3.14 -4.58 20.88
CA PHE A 155 4.25 -3.94 21.59
C PHE A 155 4.67 -2.61 20.97
N LEU A 156 5.30 -1.78 21.79
CA LEU A 156 6.10 -0.62 21.40
C LEU A 156 7.55 -0.83 21.89
N TYR A 157 8.48 -0.96 20.94
CA TYR A 157 9.91 -0.93 21.24
C TYR A 157 10.42 0.51 21.13
N THR A 158 11.20 0.92 22.15
CA THR A 158 11.88 2.22 22.12
C THR A 158 13.38 1.99 22.28
N PRO A 159 14.25 2.52 21.38
CA PRO A 159 15.69 2.39 21.49
C PRO A 159 16.20 2.79 22.90
N GLY A 160 17.00 1.94 23.52
CA GLY A 160 17.53 2.13 24.85
C GLY A 160 16.59 1.76 26.01
N SER A 161 15.27 1.61 25.77
CA SER A 161 14.28 1.23 26.80
C SER A 161 13.72 -0.16 26.61
N GLY A 162 13.85 -0.75 25.38
CA GLY A 162 13.34 -2.07 25.07
C GLY A 162 11.85 -2.08 24.69
N MET A 163 11.22 -3.27 24.72
CA MET A 163 9.81 -3.47 24.42
C MET A 163 8.91 -3.19 25.63
N THR A 164 7.75 -2.59 25.36
CA THR A 164 6.64 -2.39 26.30
C THR A 164 5.34 -2.85 25.67
N ASP A 165 4.43 -3.38 26.47
CA ASP A 165 3.09 -3.76 26.04
C ASP A 165 2.24 -2.51 25.73
N LEU A 166 1.50 -2.53 24.60
CA LEU A 166 0.57 -1.46 24.25
C LEU A 166 -0.75 -1.52 25.04
N GLY A 167 -1.04 -2.64 25.68
CA GLY A 167 -2.31 -2.89 26.36
C GLY A 167 -3.42 -3.27 25.38
N THR A 168 -4.68 -3.19 25.86
CA THR A 168 -5.88 -3.61 25.14
C THR A 168 -7.09 -2.71 25.41
N LEU A 169 -8.15 -2.79 24.58
CA LEU A 169 -9.48 -2.18 24.79
C LEU A 169 -10.40 -3.07 25.66
N GLY A 170 -9.81 -4.01 26.41
CA GLY A 170 -10.53 -4.90 27.31
C GLY A 170 -10.80 -6.29 26.72
N GLY A 171 -10.31 -6.59 25.51
CA GLY A 171 -10.25 -7.93 24.92
C GLY A 171 -8.95 -8.65 25.26
N GLY A 172 -8.63 -9.72 24.54
CA GLY A 172 -7.50 -10.60 24.88
C GLY A 172 -6.16 -10.25 24.20
N SER A 173 -6.16 -9.59 23.05
CA SER A 173 -4.94 -9.34 22.29
C SER A 173 -5.06 -8.13 21.36
N SER A 174 -3.92 -7.50 21.08
CA SER A 174 -3.77 -6.43 20.12
C SER A 174 -2.61 -6.72 19.17
N THR A 175 -2.56 -6.02 18.01
CA THR A 175 -1.43 -6.02 17.08
C THR A 175 -1.20 -4.59 16.61
N GLY A 176 0.00 -4.04 16.78
CA GLY A 176 0.38 -2.72 16.26
C GLY A 176 0.93 -2.84 14.85
N TYR A 177 0.25 -2.27 13.84
CA TYR A 177 0.71 -2.36 12.45
C TYR A 177 1.55 -1.17 11.99
N ALA A 178 1.23 0.03 12.46
CA ALA A 178 1.96 1.23 12.05
C ALA A 178 2.09 2.23 13.19
N ILE A 179 3.16 3.03 13.13
CA ILE A 179 3.50 4.05 14.11
C ILE A 179 3.88 5.35 13.40
N ASN A 180 3.39 6.50 13.86
CA ASN A 180 3.77 7.81 13.35
C ASN A 180 4.90 8.47 14.16
N ALA A 181 5.35 9.65 13.72
CA ALA A 181 6.45 10.38 14.36
C ALA A 181 6.17 10.81 15.81
N SER A 182 4.91 10.97 16.19
CA SER A 182 4.50 11.29 17.58
C SER A 182 4.33 10.05 18.48
N GLY A 183 4.66 8.85 17.98
CA GLY A 183 4.54 7.61 18.73
C GLY A 183 3.10 7.08 18.81
N GLN A 184 2.15 7.64 18.03
CA GLN A 184 0.82 7.07 17.93
C GLN A 184 0.88 5.78 17.10
N VAL A 185 0.21 4.73 17.57
CA VAL A 185 0.17 3.41 16.92
C VAL A 185 -1.25 3.11 16.48
N THR A 186 -1.40 2.53 15.29
CA THR A 186 -2.65 1.93 14.84
C THR A 186 -2.46 0.45 14.57
N GLY A 187 -3.57 -0.29 14.64
CA GLY A 187 -3.56 -1.73 14.43
C GLY A 187 -4.94 -2.32 14.52
N GLN A 188 -5.00 -3.54 15.01
CA GLN A 188 -6.25 -4.23 15.33
C GLN A 188 -6.24 -4.72 16.77
N GLU A 189 -7.41 -4.86 17.34
CA GLU A 189 -7.58 -5.36 18.70
C GLU A 189 -8.92 -6.06 18.88
N VAL A 190 -8.93 -7.05 19.76
CA VAL A 190 -10.16 -7.69 20.24
C VAL A 190 -10.79 -6.83 21.33
N THR A 191 -11.96 -6.30 21.09
CA THR A 191 -12.73 -5.50 22.04
C THR A 191 -13.33 -6.37 23.16
N ALA A 192 -13.81 -5.79 24.23
CA ALA A 192 -14.41 -6.51 25.36
C ALA A 192 -15.60 -7.42 24.99
N ASN A 193 -16.30 -7.14 23.89
CA ASN A 193 -17.39 -7.96 23.35
C ASN A 193 -16.93 -8.99 22.30
N GLY A 194 -15.63 -9.14 22.09
CA GLY A 194 -15.03 -10.12 21.18
C GLY A 194 -14.98 -9.69 19.71
N ALA A 195 -15.36 -8.47 19.36
CA ALA A 195 -15.22 -7.94 18.01
C ALA A 195 -13.77 -7.49 17.73
N LEU A 196 -13.34 -7.59 16.48
CA LEU A 196 -12.01 -7.13 16.06
C LEU A 196 -12.11 -5.73 15.47
N HIS A 197 -11.56 -4.72 16.16
CA HIS A 197 -11.63 -3.33 15.73
C HIS A 197 -10.25 -2.71 15.49
N ALA A 198 -10.19 -1.78 14.55
CA ALA A 198 -9.08 -0.87 14.39
C ALA A 198 -8.98 0.06 15.62
N PHE A 199 -7.77 0.31 16.09
CA PHE A 199 -7.52 1.21 17.21
C PHE A 199 -6.55 2.34 16.85
N LEU A 200 -6.56 3.39 17.66
CA LEU A 200 -5.54 4.42 17.74
C LEU A 200 -5.00 4.48 19.17
N TYR A 201 -3.77 4.03 19.39
CA TYR A 201 -3.04 4.24 20.63
C TYR A 201 -2.36 5.62 20.60
N THR A 202 -2.49 6.37 21.68
CA THR A 202 -1.81 7.66 21.86
C THR A 202 -1.01 7.61 23.15
N PRO A 203 0.31 7.88 23.12
CA PRO A 203 1.13 7.92 24.34
C PRO A 203 0.50 8.78 25.44
N GLY A 204 0.42 8.23 26.66
CA GLY A 204 -0.18 8.90 27.82
C GLY A 204 -1.72 8.96 27.83
N ARG A 205 -2.41 8.53 26.75
CA ARG A 205 -3.89 8.49 26.69
C ARG A 205 -4.44 7.09 26.51
N GLY A 206 -3.60 6.13 26.10
CA GLY A 206 -4.03 4.75 25.84
C GLY A 206 -4.67 4.55 24.47
N MET A 207 -5.42 3.47 24.33
CA MET A 207 -6.11 3.06 23.10
C MET A 207 -7.50 3.69 22.95
N THR A 208 -7.87 3.99 21.73
CA THR A 208 -9.21 4.44 21.31
C THR A 208 -9.69 3.53 20.20
N ASP A 209 -10.91 2.98 20.34
CA ASP A 209 -11.59 2.24 19.29
C ASP A 209 -11.99 3.17 18.15
N LEU A 210 -11.63 2.84 16.91
CA LEU A 210 -11.97 3.61 15.71
C LEU A 210 -13.33 3.23 15.11
N GLY A 211 -13.95 2.15 15.62
CA GLY A 211 -15.23 1.63 15.13
C GLY A 211 -15.11 0.91 13.79
N THR A 212 -16.23 0.86 13.06
CA THR A 212 -16.37 0.16 11.78
C THR A 212 -17.16 1.00 10.76
N LEU A 213 -17.38 0.46 9.56
CA LEU A 213 -18.29 1.05 8.54
C LEU A 213 -19.74 0.51 8.70
N GLY A 214 -20.14 0.16 9.92
CA GLY A 214 -21.47 -0.35 10.25
C GLY A 214 -21.57 -1.89 10.25
N GLY A 215 -20.46 -2.59 9.99
CA GLY A 215 -20.31 -4.05 10.20
C GLY A 215 -19.62 -4.36 11.53
N GLY A 216 -19.13 -5.60 11.68
CA GLY A 216 -18.60 -6.10 12.95
C GLY A 216 -17.08 -6.04 13.11
N THR A 217 -16.31 -5.60 12.08
CA THR A 217 -14.84 -5.74 12.11
C THR A 217 -14.16 -4.59 11.39
N SER A 218 -13.00 -4.16 11.88
CA SER A 218 -12.08 -3.23 11.20
C SER A 218 -10.62 -3.49 11.60
N ASN A 219 -9.68 -3.11 10.70
CA ASN A 219 -8.24 -3.20 10.91
C ASN A 219 -7.59 -1.90 10.41
N GLY A 220 -6.72 -1.27 11.22
CA GLY A 220 -5.96 -0.07 10.84
C GLY A 220 -4.55 -0.47 10.42
N TYR A 221 -4.21 -0.32 9.12
CA TYR A 221 -2.93 -0.77 8.59
C TYR A 221 -1.87 0.32 8.47
N ALA A 222 -2.27 1.58 8.35
CA ALA A 222 -1.31 2.68 8.27
C ALA A 222 -1.84 3.96 8.94
N ILE A 223 -0.92 4.79 9.42
CA ILE A 223 -1.19 6.07 10.09
C ILE A 223 -0.24 7.13 9.55
N ASN A 224 -0.75 8.34 9.29
CA ASN A 224 0.08 9.48 8.91
C ASN A 224 0.38 10.40 10.12
N ALA A 225 1.19 11.45 9.88
CA ALA A 225 1.60 12.39 10.92
C ALA A 225 0.45 13.16 11.57
N SER A 226 -0.67 13.34 10.90
CA SER A 226 -1.87 13.99 11.43
C SER A 226 -2.81 13.05 12.20
N GLY A 227 -2.42 11.77 12.36
CA GLY A 227 -3.23 10.76 13.06
C GLY A 227 -4.38 10.20 12.21
N GLN A 228 -4.40 10.47 10.89
CA GLN A 228 -5.34 9.79 10.01
C GLN A 228 -4.90 8.35 9.82
N VAL A 229 -5.87 7.42 9.85
CA VAL A 229 -5.64 5.98 9.72
C VAL A 229 -6.36 5.45 8.50
N THR A 230 -5.70 4.54 7.79
CA THR A 230 -6.33 3.75 6.72
C THR A 230 -6.23 2.26 7.01
N GLY A 231 -7.11 1.49 6.41
CA GLY A 231 -7.17 0.05 6.58
C GLY A 231 -8.35 -0.55 5.83
N GLN A 232 -8.96 -1.56 6.44
CA GLN A 232 -10.21 -2.15 5.95
C GLN A 232 -11.25 -2.22 7.07
N ALA A 233 -12.51 -2.08 6.73
CA ALA A 233 -13.61 -2.26 7.67
C ALA A 233 -14.80 -2.92 6.98
N VAL A 234 -15.52 -3.75 7.72
CA VAL A 234 -16.76 -4.33 7.25
C VAL A 234 -17.85 -3.26 7.29
N LYS A 235 -18.51 -3.06 6.15
CA LYS A 235 -19.68 -2.18 6.06
C LYS A 235 -20.98 -2.93 6.32
N THR A 236 -22.06 -2.19 6.49
CA THR A 236 -23.42 -2.78 6.47
C THR A 236 -23.60 -3.56 5.18
N GLY A 237 -23.91 -4.86 5.27
CA GLY A 237 -23.99 -5.76 4.12
C GLY A 237 -22.81 -6.74 4.01
N GLY A 238 -21.78 -6.65 4.87
CA GLY A 238 -20.76 -7.69 5.06
C GLY A 238 -19.50 -7.56 4.20
N ALA A 239 -19.42 -6.61 3.28
CA ALA A 239 -18.23 -6.41 2.44
C ALA A 239 -17.14 -5.63 3.19
N PHE A 240 -15.86 -6.01 2.96
CA PHE A 240 -14.72 -5.22 3.42
C PHE A 240 -14.43 -4.08 2.44
N HIS A 241 -14.42 -2.84 2.95
CA HIS A 241 -14.00 -1.68 2.20
C HIS A 241 -12.78 -1.00 2.85
N ALA A 242 -11.91 -0.44 2.02
CA ALA A 242 -10.88 0.50 2.45
C ALA A 242 -11.54 1.70 3.13
N PHE A 243 -10.97 2.18 4.21
CA PHE A 243 -11.46 3.35 4.92
C PHE A 243 -10.37 4.41 5.10
N LEU A 244 -10.80 5.64 5.35
CA LEU A 244 -10.00 6.73 5.90
C LEU A 244 -10.66 7.21 7.19
N TYR A 245 -10.00 7.00 8.32
CA TYR A 245 -10.36 7.62 9.58
C TYR A 245 -9.66 8.96 9.71
N THR A 246 -10.41 9.98 10.11
CA THR A 246 -9.85 11.31 10.41
C THR A 246 -10.25 11.69 11.84
N PRO A 247 -9.29 12.05 12.71
CA PRO A 247 -9.59 12.49 14.07
C PRO A 247 -10.68 13.55 14.11
N GLY A 248 -11.68 13.33 14.96
CA GLY A 248 -12.84 14.22 15.09
C GLY A 248 -13.93 14.08 14.02
N SER A 249 -13.67 13.40 12.89
CA SER A 249 -14.66 13.20 11.82
C SER A 249 -15.09 11.72 11.68
N GLY A 250 -14.32 10.78 12.26
CA GLY A 250 -14.61 9.36 12.19
C GLY A 250 -14.16 8.68 10.90
N MET A 251 -14.75 7.50 10.63
CA MET A 251 -14.38 6.61 9.52
C MET A 251 -15.21 6.89 8.27
N THR A 252 -14.54 7.04 7.12
CA THR A 252 -15.14 7.25 5.80
C THR A 252 -14.83 6.07 4.89
N ASP A 253 -15.84 5.53 4.21
CA ASP A 253 -15.70 4.49 3.18
C ASP A 253 -15.03 5.08 1.93
N LEU A 254 -13.95 4.47 1.44
CA LEU A 254 -13.24 4.88 0.22
C LEU A 254 -13.80 4.23 -1.05
N GLY A 255 -14.75 3.28 -0.90
CA GLY A 255 -15.34 2.54 -2.01
C GLY A 255 -14.45 1.43 -2.55
N THR A 256 -14.70 1.03 -3.80
CA THR A 256 -13.99 -0.01 -4.53
C THR A 256 -13.67 0.45 -5.96
N LEU A 257 -13.01 -0.40 -6.75
CA LEU A 257 -12.88 -0.19 -8.21
C LEU A 257 -14.11 -0.70 -9.00
N GLY A 258 -15.24 -0.86 -8.32
CA GLY A 258 -16.50 -1.34 -8.90
C GLY A 258 -16.80 -2.82 -8.61
N GLY A 259 -15.90 -3.53 -7.95
CA GLY A 259 -16.09 -4.88 -7.43
C GLY A 259 -16.53 -4.89 -5.96
N GLY A 260 -16.43 -6.05 -5.30
CA GLY A 260 -17.03 -6.29 -3.99
C GLY A 260 -16.22 -5.86 -2.78
N SER A 261 -14.90 -5.57 -2.89
CA SER A 261 -14.06 -5.25 -1.73
C SER A 261 -12.87 -4.38 -2.06
N SER A 262 -12.30 -3.76 -1.01
CA SER A 262 -11.05 -3.01 -1.07
C SER A 262 -10.35 -2.98 0.30
N THR A 263 -9.03 -2.74 0.28
CA THR A 263 -8.18 -2.62 1.48
C THR A 263 -7.17 -1.50 1.27
N GLY A 264 -7.09 -0.54 2.19
CA GLY A 264 -6.06 0.51 2.20
C GLY A 264 -4.85 0.07 3.00
N TYR A 265 -3.66 0.03 2.37
CA TYR A 265 -2.43 -0.44 3.04
C TYR A 265 -1.49 0.68 3.47
N ALA A 266 -1.50 1.81 2.79
CA ALA A 266 -0.63 2.93 3.12
C ALA A 266 -1.31 4.28 2.89
N ILE A 267 -0.88 5.27 3.66
CA ILE A 267 -1.37 6.65 3.62
C ILE A 267 -0.19 7.61 3.73
N ASN A 268 -0.17 8.67 2.92
CA ASN A 268 0.83 9.74 3.03
C ASN A 268 0.32 10.96 3.81
N ALA A 269 1.17 11.96 4.01
CA ALA A 269 0.84 13.17 4.78
C ALA A 269 -0.33 13.97 4.18
N SER A 270 -0.55 13.90 2.86
CA SER A 270 -1.70 14.56 2.19
C SER A 270 -2.99 13.74 2.20
N GLY A 271 -3.02 12.59 2.91
CA GLY A 271 -4.20 11.73 3.02
C GLY A 271 -4.50 10.93 1.75
N GLN A 272 -3.54 10.79 0.83
CA GLN A 272 -3.66 9.86 -0.28
C GLN A 272 -3.44 8.43 0.23
N VAL A 273 -4.31 7.51 -0.19
CA VAL A 273 -4.27 6.10 0.23
C VAL A 273 -3.98 5.22 -0.98
N THR A 274 -3.11 4.24 -0.80
CA THR A 274 -2.90 3.15 -1.76
C THR A 274 -3.24 1.80 -1.13
N GLY A 275 -3.58 0.83 -1.96
CA GLY A 275 -3.99 -0.48 -1.50
C GLY A 275 -4.38 -1.39 -2.65
N GLU A 276 -5.34 -2.26 -2.40
CA GLU A 276 -5.91 -3.17 -3.39
C GLU A 276 -7.43 -3.11 -3.40
N ALA A 277 -8.03 -3.30 -4.57
CA ALA A 277 -9.48 -3.32 -4.72
C ALA A 277 -9.89 -4.26 -5.85
N VAL A 278 -11.06 -4.90 -5.67
CA VAL A 278 -11.63 -5.76 -6.68
C VAL A 278 -12.29 -4.92 -7.77
N THR A 279 -12.01 -5.25 -9.04
CA THR A 279 -12.64 -4.66 -10.22
C THR A 279 -14.01 -5.29 -10.52
N PRO A 280 -14.84 -4.73 -11.42
CA PRO A 280 -16.10 -5.35 -11.84
C PRO A 280 -15.93 -6.77 -12.41
N GLY A 281 -14.78 -7.06 -13.01
CA GLY A 281 -14.43 -8.38 -13.54
C GLY A 281 -13.94 -9.39 -12.49
N GLY A 282 -13.86 -8.99 -11.22
CA GLY A 282 -13.37 -9.85 -10.13
C GLY A 282 -11.86 -9.88 -9.95
N ALA A 283 -11.09 -9.19 -10.78
CA ALA A 283 -9.63 -9.11 -10.63
C ALA A 283 -9.24 -8.15 -9.50
N LEU A 284 -8.16 -8.48 -8.79
CA LEU A 284 -7.58 -7.63 -7.75
C LEU A 284 -6.57 -6.66 -8.38
N HIS A 285 -6.78 -5.37 -8.24
CA HIS A 285 -5.91 -4.32 -8.76
C HIS A 285 -5.44 -3.36 -7.67
N ALA A 286 -4.20 -2.87 -7.82
CA ALA A 286 -3.66 -1.80 -7.01
C ALA A 286 -4.38 -0.49 -7.30
N PHE A 287 -4.71 0.29 -6.27
CA PHE A 287 -5.38 1.58 -6.42
C PHE A 287 -4.61 2.75 -5.81
N LEU A 288 -4.93 3.95 -6.27
CA LEU A 288 -4.65 5.22 -5.60
C LEU A 288 -5.98 5.93 -5.32
N TYR A 289 -6.24 6.21 -4.04
CA TYR A 289 -7.31 7.13 -3.63
C TYR A 289 -6.74 8.53 -3.40
N ALA A 290 -7.24 9.48 -4.16
CA ALA A 290 -6.84 10.89 -4.08
C ALA A 290 -7.99 11.78 -4.56
N LYS A 291 -8.14 12.98 -3.96
CA LYS A 291 -9.20 13.93 -4.35
C LYS A 291 -10.60 13.30 -4.32
N ARG A 292 -10.88 12.47 -3.30
CA ARG A 292 -12.15 11.75 -3.08
C ARG A 292 -12.52 10.74 -4.17
N ALA A 293 -11.55 10.21 -4.90
CA ALA A 293 -11.79 9.20 -5.93
C ALA A 293 -10.75 8.09 -5.86
N MET A 294 -11.20 6.84 -5.94
CA MET A 294 -10.35 5.66 -6.12
C MET A 294 -10.10 5.46 -7.61
N ARG A 295 -8.84 5.22 -7.98
CA ARG A 295 -8.40 5.00 -9.36
C ARG A 295 -7.50 3.78 -9.43
N ASP A 296 -7.67 2.99 -10.46
CA ASP A 296 -6.83 1.84 -10.77
C ASP A 296 -5.44 2.31 -11.22
N LEU A 297 -4.38 1.86 -10.53
CA LEU A 297 -3.00 2.20 -10.87
C LEU A 297 -2.57 1.65 -12.23
N ASN A 298 -3.16 0.54 -12.70
CA ASN A 298 -2.90 0.00 -14.03
C ASN A 298 -3.34 0.95 -15.14
N SER A 299 -4.34 1.82 -14.88
CA SER A 299 -4.74 2.88 -15.81
C SER A 299 -3.87 4.14 -15.77
N MET A 300 -2.90 4.21 -14.86
CA MET A 300 -2.06 5.38 -14.60
C MET A 300 -0.60 5.19 -14.99
N ILE A 301 -0.24 4.02 -15.50
CA ILE A 301 1.09 3.66 -16.04
C ILE A 301 1.04 3.58 -17.56
N ASP A 302 2.21 3.46 -18.21
CA ASP A 302 2.30 3.28 -19.65
C ASP A 302 1.48 2.06 -20.11
N PRO A 303 0.58 2.19 -21.12
CA PRO A 303 -0.20 1.07 -21.63
C PRO A 303 0.63 -0.13 -22.10
N ALA A 304 1.85 0.10 -22.61
CA ALA A 304 2.73 -0.98 -23.02
C ALA A 304 3.27 -1.78 -21.82
N ILE A 305 3.46 -1.12 -20.67
CA ILE A 305 3.82 -1.77 -19.40
C ILE A 305 2.58 -2.47 -18.82
N ALA A 306 1.41 -1.80 -18.81
CA ALA A 306 0.17 -2.37 -18.31
C ALA A 306 -0.28 -3.63 -19.09
N ALA A 307 0.12 -3.77 -20.36
CA ALA A 307 -0.11 -4.98 -21.14
C ALA A 307 0.77 -6.18 -20.70
N GLN A 308 1.85 -5.92 -19.97
CA GLN A 308 2.82 -6.95 -19.54
C GLN A 308 2.78 -7.21 -18.04
N VAL A 309 2.38 -6.21 -17.23
CA VAL A 309 2.39 -6.28 -15.77
C VAL A 309 1.03 -5.87 -15.26
N THR A 310 0.43 -6.70 -14.41
CA THR A 310 -0.75 -6.32 -13.64
C THR A 310 -0.34 -5.99 -12.21
N LEU A 311 -0.45 -4.72 -11.82
CA LEU A 311 -0.24 -4.27 -10.46
C LEU A 311 -1.48 -4.63 -9.64
N PHE A 312 -1.36 -5.58 -8.70
CA PHE A 312 -2.50 -6.07 -7.93
C PHE A 312 -2.60 -5.45 -6.53
N SER A 313 -1.51 -4.90 -5.97
CA SER A 313 -1.52 -4.35 -4.62
C SER A 313 -0.51 -3.21 -4.46
N GLY A 314 -0.96 -2.02 -4.03
CA GLY A 314 -0.11 -0.89 -3.61
C GLY A 314 0.17 -0.99 -2.11
N LYS A 315 1.45 -1.17 -1.73
CA LYS A 315 1.84 -1.46 -0.34
C LYS A 315 2.41 -0.28 0.42
N GLY A 316 2.95 0.72 -0.27
CA GLY A 316 3.48 1.93 0.36
C GLY A 316 3.34 3.14 -0.55
N ILE A 317 3.18 4.31 0.04
CA ILE A 317 3.15 5.61 -0.65
C ILE A 317 3.91 6.64 0.17
N ASN A 318 4.83 7.39 -0.45
CA ASN A 318 5.52 8.49 0.20
C ASN A 318 4.84 9.85 -0.05
N ASP A 319 5.37 10.92 0.53
CA ASP A 319 4.76 12.26 0.44
C ASP A 319 4.90 12.90 -0.95
N ASP A 320 5.87 12.48 -1.77
CA ASP A 320 5.98 12.83 -3.18
C ASP A 320 4.95 12.08 -4.04
N GLY A 321 4.27 11.10 -3.44
CA GLY A 321 3.28 10.24 -4.07
C GLY A 321 3.91 9.14 -4.94
N TRP A 322 5.17 8.77 -4.69
CA TRP A 322 5.74 7.55 -5.23
C TRP A 322 5.14 6.35 -4.50
N ILE A 323 4.91 5.26 -5.24
CA ILE A 323 4.20 4.10 -4.72
C ILE A 323 5.06 2.86 -4.94
N VAL A 324 5.22 2.04 -3.89
CA VAL A 324 5.66 0.66 -4.05
C VAL A 324 4.43 -0.23 -4.23
N ALA A 325 4.42 -1.00 -5.30
CA ALA A 325 3.35 -1.92 -5.63
C ALA A 325 3.90 -3.33 -5.93
N ASN A 326 3.07 -4.34 -5.72
CA ASN A 326 3.36 -5.69 -6.16
C ASN A 326 2.56 -5.99 -7.43
N GLY A 327 3.21 -6.62 -8.40
CA GLY A 327 2.61 -6.93 -9.69
C GLY A 327 3.04 -8.29 -10.20
N VAL A 328 2.25 -8.84 -11.12
CA VAL A 328 2.55 -10.09 -11.84
C VAL A 328 2.91 -9.77 -13.28
N ASP A 329 4.06 -10.25 -13.75
CA ASP A 329 4.39 -10.25 -15.18
C ASP A 329 3.53 -11.31 -15.89
N SER A 330 2.68 -10.89 -16.81
CA SER A 330 1.72 -11.75 -17.51
C SER A 330 2.39 -12.80 -18.42
N ARG A 331 3.65 -12.59 -18.80
CA ARG A 331 4.42 -13.51 -19.67
C ARG A 331 5.04 -14.66 -18.89
N THR A 332 5.42 -14.43 -17.63
CA THR A 332 6.13 -15.39 -16.78
C THR A 332 5.27 -15.89 -15.62
N GLY A 333 4.21 -15.18 -15.26
CA GLY A 333 3.42 -15.44 -14.06
C GLY A 333 4.16 -15.10 -12.75
N VAL A 334 5.31 -14.44 -12.83
CA VAL A 334 6.16 -14.15 -11.68
C VAL A 334 5.74 -12.85 -11.00
N THR A 335 5.78 -12.84 -9.68
CA THR A 335 5.51 -11.64 -8.87
C THR A 335 6.79 -10.89 -8.57
N HIS A 336 6.80 -9.60 -8.90
CA HIS A 336 7.88 -8.67 -8.51
C HIS A 336 7.33 -7.46 -7.75
N ALA A 337 8.24 -6.83 -6.99
CA ALA A 337 8.05 -5.49 -6.45
C ALA A 337 8.35 -4.45 -7.52
N TYR A 338 7.50 -3.43 -7.64
CA TYR A 338 7.63 -2.32 -8.58
C TYR A 338 7.62 -0.98 -7.85
N LEU A 339 8.48 -0.07 -8.27
CA LEU A 339 8.45 1.33 -7.84
C LEU A 339 7.78 2.17 -8.92
N LEU A 340 6.72 2.86 -8.54
CA LEU A 340 6.02 3.83 -9.36
C LEU A 340 6.46 5.23 -8.94
N SER A 341 7.22 5.93 -9.80
CA SER A 341 7.65 7.31 -9.57
C SER A 341 6.86 8.28 -10.45
N LYS A 342 6.42 9.40 -9.88
CA LYS A 342 5.72 10.46 -10.63
C LYS A 342 6.66 11.19 -11.58
N HIS A 343 6.11 11.55 -12.73
CA HIS A 343 6.72 12.53 -13.64
C HIS A 343 6.56 13.95 -13.12
#